data_f476c40bbfdde4ed8506224ad1dc8950
#
_entry.id   f476c40bbfdde4ed8506224ad1dc8950
#
_cell.length_a   1.000
_cell.length_b   1.000
_cell.length_c   1.000
_cell.angle_alpha   90.00
_cell.angle_beta   90.00
_cell.angle_gamma   90.00
#
_symmetry.space_group_name_H-M   'P 1'
#
loop_
_entity.id
_entity.type
_entity.pdbx_description
1 polymer ?
#
loop_
_entity_poly.entity_id
_entity_poly.type
_entity_poly.pdbx_seq_one_letter_code
_entity_poly.pdbx_strand_id
1 'polypeptide(L)'
;GIRSMAPIYGRRGAVTDDTQMMLFTAEGLLRAFVRQCETGSCHVPAVVHHALQRWLLTQGVEPVLSPCRDGWLIEQPELWSRRAPGNTCLSALMESRVFGEPAVNDSKGCGGVMRVAPCAFFPNPFEVASETARLTHGHPTGYLAAGLFADILNRLWRQSLPLAEVVVIALQAHGGKPGMQETRRLVEYVLRLHQQGVRPNPERIADLGGGWVADEALAIGLWCALAAESLEAHRLFLSAGWRSWSCVM
;
A
#
# COMPACT_ATOMS: atom_id res chain seq x y z
N GLY A 1 3.26 15.60 -20.14
CA GLY A 1 2.63 14.84 -19.06
C GLY A 1 1.37 14.13 -19.53
N ILE A 2 0.95 13.09 -18.81
CA ILE A 2 -0.27 12.33 -19.10
C ILE A 2 -1.49 13.24 -18.87
N ARG A 3 -2.32 13.43 -19.88
CA ARG A 3 -3.54 14.26 -19.82
C ARG A 3 -4.83 13.44 -19.81
N SER A 4 -4.73 12.15 -20.11
CA SER A 4 -5.86 11.22 -20.10
C SER A 4 -5.35 9.82 -19.79
N MET A 5 -6.18 8.98 -19.20
CA MET A 5 -5.85 7.59 -18.95
C MET A 5 -5.69 6.83 -20.27
N ALA A 6 -4.57 6.12 -20.42
CA ALA A 6 -4.38 5.23 -21.55
C ALA A 6 -5.35 4.04 -21.46
N PRO A 7 -5.83 3.51 -22.59
CA PRO A 7 -6.55 2.25 -22.59
C PRO A 7 -5.58 1.09 -22.27
N ILE A 8 -5.93 0.30 -21.26
CA ILE A 8 -5.21 -0.92 -20.88
C ILE A 8 -6.23 -2.02 -20.59
N TYR A 9 -5.90 -3.26 -20.85
CA TYR A 9 -6.80 -4.41 -20.69
C TYR A 9 -8.17 -4.19 -21.39
N GLY A 10 -8.17 -3.53 -22.54
CA GLY A 10 -9.38 -3.22 -23.31
C GLY A 10 -10.28 -2.14 -22.72
N ARG A 11 -9.88 -1.46 -21.65
CA ARG A 11 -10.67 -0.42 -20.98
C ARG A 11 -9.81 0.81 -20.67
N ARG A 12 -10.43 1.99 -20.75
CA ARG A 12 -9.80 3.23 -20.28
C ARG A 12 -9.99 3.34 -18.77
N GLY A 13 -8.91 3.62 -18.03
CA GLY A 13 -8.96 3.70 -16.57
C GLY A 13 -9.12 2.33 -15.88
N ALA A 14 -8.64 1.25 -16.51
CA ALA A 14 -8.58 -0.06 -15.88
C ALA A 14 -7.66 -0.02 -14.65
N VAL A 15 -8.01 -0.81 -13.65
CA VAL A 15 -7.25 -0.95 -12.40
C VAL A 15 -6.26 -2.11 -12.50
N THR A 16 -5.18 -2.05 -11.71
CA THR A 16 -4.17 -3.10 -11.57
C THR A 16 -4.38 -3.93 -10.29
N ASP A 17 -3.43 -4.82 -9.99
CA ASP A 17 -3.37 -5.58 -8.75
C ASP A 17 -3.31 -4.68 -7.50
N ASP A 18 -2.74 -3.47 -7.59
CA ASP A 18 -2.78 -2.47 -6.53
C ASP A 18 -4.21 -2.29 -5.97
N THR A 19 -5.15 -1.97 -6.86
CA THR A 19 -6.55 -1.78 -6.48
C THR A 19 -7.21 -3.09 -6.09
N GLN A 20 -6.95 -4.19 -6.82
CA GLN A 20 -7.51 -5.49 -6.47
C GLN A 20 -7.11 -5.90 -5.05
N MET A 21 -5.82 -5.89 -4.73
CA MET A 21 -5.32 -6.26 -3.40
C MET A 21 -5.78 -5.30 -2.31
N MET A 22 -5.90 -4.00 -2.61
CA MET A 22 -6.47 -3.02 -1.67
C MET A 22 -7.92 -3.36 -1.32
N LEU A 23 -8.76 -3.71 -2.30
CA LEU A 23 -10.15 -4.12 -2.08
C LEU A 23 -10.23 -5.39 -1.22
N PHE A 24 -9.43 -6.43 -1.52
CA PHE A 24 -9.40 -7.64 -0.70
C PHE A 24 -8.84 -7.39 0.71
N THR A 25 -7.90 -6.46 0.88
CA THR A 25 -7.45 -6.01 2.20
C THR A 25 -8.60 -5.34 2.96
N ALA A 26 -9.37 -4.46 2.31
CA ALA A 26 -10.53 -3.82 2.90
C ALA A 26 -11.60 -4.85 3.32
N GLU A 27 -11.91 -5.83 2.47
CA GLU A 27 -12.84 -6.92 2.82
C GLU A 27 -12.33 -7.70 4.04
N GLY A 28 -11.05 -8.02 4.09
CA GLY A 28 -10.43 -8.71 5.23
C GLY A 28 -10.56 -7.91 6.53
N LEU A 29 -10.30 -6.60 6.48
CA LEU A 29 -10.43 -5.71 7.63
C LEU A 29 -11.87 -5.56 8.10
N LEU A 30 -12.84 -5.44 7.19
CA LEU A 30 -14.26 -5.40 7.54
C LEU A 30 -14.70 -6.69 8.25
N ARG A 31 -14.29 -7.85 7.75
CA ARG A 31 -14.56 -9.14 8.39
C ARG A 31 -13.86 -9.26 9.75
N ALA A 32 -12.64 -8.78 9.88
CA ALA A 32 -11.93 -8.75 11.15
C ALA A 32 -12.65 -7.86 12.17
N PHE A 33 -13.14 -6.69 11.74
CA PHE A 33 -13.92 -5.80 12.59
C PHE A 33 -15.21 -6.44 13.08
N VAL A 34 -16.02 -7.03 12.18
CA VAL A 34 -17.24 -7.75 12.54
C VAL A 34 -16.93 -8.87 13.53
N ARG A 35 -15.92 -9.70 13.25
CA ARG A 35 -15.52 -10.78 14.14
C ARG A 35 -15.10 -10.26 15.52
N GLN A 36 -14.33 -9.16 15.58
CA GLN A 36 -13.95 -8.52 16.83
C GLN A 36 -15.17 -8.07 17.64
N CYS A 37 -16.19 -7.50 16.98
CA CYS A 37 -17.43 -7.09 17.64
C CYS A 37 -18.25 -8.27 18.16
N GLU A 38 -18.31 -9.36 17.40
CA GLU A 38 -19.13 -10.55 17.74
C GLU A 38 -18.46 -11.44 18.80
N THR A 39 -17.14 -11.62 18.74
CA THR A 39 -16.43 -12.60 19.58
C THR A 39 -15.52 -11.97 20.63
N GLY A 40 -15.35 -10.64 20.62
CA GLY A 40 -14.47 -9.91 21.55
C GLY A 40 -12.98 -9.99 21.18
N SER A 41 -12.58 -10.85 20.22
CA SER A 41 -11.18 -11.00 19.81
C SER A 41 -11.04 -11.37 18.33
N CYS A 42 -9.97 -10.88 17.69
CA CYS A 42 -9.65 -11.21 16.31
C CYS A 42 -8.15 -11.10 16.04
N HIS A 43 -7.58 -12.09 15.38
CA HIS A 43 -6.24 -11.98 14.80
C HIS A 43 -6.36 -11.38 13.40
N VAL A 44 -6.28 -10.05 13.32
CA VAL A 44 -6.50 -9.28 12.09
C VAL A 44 -5.64 -9.77 10.91
N PRO A 45 -4.31 -10.02 11.06
CA PRO A 45 -3.49 -10.52 9.97
C PRO A 45 -4.01 -11.82 9.37
N ALA A 46 -4.51 -12.76 10.18
CA ALA A 46 -5.04 -14.02 9.68
C ALA A 46 -6.30 -13.80 8.82
N VAL A 47 -7.20 -12.92 9.23
CA VAL A 47 -8.43 -12.63 8.47
C VAL A 47 -8.12 -11.90 7.17
N VAL A 48 -7.18 -10.95 7.19
CA VAL A 48 -6.71 -10.28 5.96
C VAL A 48 -5.99 -11.27 5.06
N HIS A 49 -5.19 -12.20 5.62
CA HIS A 49 -4.53 -13.24 4.85
C HIS A 49 -5.54 -14.15 4.13
N HIS A 50 -6.65 -14.54 4.77
CA HIS A 50 -7.76 -15.23 4.11
C HIS A 50 -8.30 -14.45 2.91
N ALA A 51 -8.47 -13.14 3.03
CA ALA A 51 -8.92 -12.30 1.93
C ALA A 51 -7.89 -12.25 0.79
N LEU A 52 -6.60 -12.13 1.09
CA LEU A 52 -5.53 -12.15 0.09
C LEU A 52 -5.40 -13.52 -0.60
N GLN A 53 -5.68 -14.63 0.10
CA GLN A 53 -5.73 -15.96 -0.54
C GLN A 53 -6.94 -16.06 -1.50
N ARG A 54 -8.08 -15.41 -1.20
CA ARG A 54 -9.17 -15.29 -2.17
C ARG A 54 -8.78 -14.46 -3.40
N TRP A 55 -8.03 -13.37 -3.20
CA TRP A 55 -7.45 -12.64 -4.33
C TRP A 55 -6.55 -13.54 -5.17
N LEU A 56 -5.70 -14.38 -4.57
CA LEU A 56 -4.83 -15.32 -5.28
C LEU A 56 -5.62 -16.26 -6.19
N LEU A 57 -6.80 -16.74 -5.74
CA LEU A 57 -7.72 -17.53 -6.58
C LEU A 57 -8.15 -16.75 -7.83
N THR A 58 -8.44 -15.47 -7.71
CA THR A 58 -8.86 -14.63 -8.85
C THR A 58 -7.73 -14.43 -9.87
N GLN A 59 -6.48 -14.70 -9.48
CA GLN A 59 -5.32 -14.69 -10.37
C GLN A 59 -5.10 -16.03 -11.09
N GLY A 60 -6.01 -17.00 -10.92
CA GLY A 60 -5.91 -18.33 -11.50
C GLY A 60 -4.90 -19.24 -10.81
N VAL A 61 -4.60 -18.98 -9.56
CA VAL A 61 -3.67 -19.76 -8.73
C VAL A 61 -4.44 -20.44 -7.58
N GLU A 62 -4.35 -21.76 -7.47
CA GLU A 62 -4.93 -22.48 -6.34
C GLU A 62 -3.97 -22.38 -5.14
N PRO A 63 -4.38 -21.76 -4.02
CA PRO A 63 -3.54 -21.60 -2.86
C PRO A 63 -3.40 -22.91 -2.06
N VAL A 64 -2.26 -23.10 -1.40
CA VAL A 64 -2.05 -24.22 -0.47
C VAL A 64 -2.92 -24.03 0.78
N LEU A 65 -3.01 -22.80 1.27
CA LEU A 65 -3.98 -22.43 2.29
C LEU A 65 -5.34 -22.20 1.63
N SER A 66 -6.23 -23.19 1.73
CA SER A 66 -7.58 -23.09 1.15
C SER A 66 -8.42 -22.07 1.92
N PRO A 67 -8.68 -20.87 1.38
CA PRO A 67 -9.57 -19.91 2.01
C PRO A 67 -11.02 -20.35 1.86
N CYS A 68 -11.91 -19.89 2.75
CA CYS A 68 -13.34 -19.93 2.46
C CYS A 68 -13.60 -19.18 1.16
N ARG A 69 -14.28 -19.83 0.21
CA ARG A 69 -14.64 -19.24 -1.10
C ARG A 69 -15.95 -18.47 -0.99
N ASP A 70 -16.02 -17.59 -0.02
CA ASP A 70 -17.16 -16.73 0.29
C ASP A 70 -16.76 -15.25 0.17
N GLY A 71 -17.75 -14.40 0.06
CA GLY A 71 -17.56 -12.97 0.00
C GLY A 71 -17.91 -12.35 -1.34
N TRP A 72 -18.27 -11.10 -1.27
CA TRP A 72 -18.79 -10.35 -2.42
C TRP A 72 -17.71 -10.01 -3.47
N LEU A 73 -16.43 -9.89 -3.09
CA LEU A 73 -15.37 -9.59 -4.06
C LEU A 73 -15.03 -10.80 -4.95
N ILE A 74 -15.01 -12.00 -4.39
CA ILE A 74 -14.74 -13.21 -5.19
C ILE A 74 -15.86 -13.52 -6.20
N GLU A 75 -17.05 -12.99 -5.97
CA GLU A 75 -18.20 -13.12 -6.87
C GLU A 75 -18.17 -12.13 -8.05
N GLN A 76 -17.25 -11.16 -8.03
CA GLN A 76 -17.16 -10.14 -9.09
C GLN A 76 -16.31 -10.65 -10.26
N PRO A 77 -16.90 -10.91 -11.46
CA PRO A 77 -16.16 -11.44 -12.60
C PRO A 77 -14.99 -10.54 -13.04
N GLU A 78 -15.10 -9.22 -12.85
CA GLU A 78 -14.08 -8.24 -13.22
C GLU A 78 -12.78 -8.39 -12.45
N LEU A 79 -12.83 -9.00 -11.25
CA LEU A 79 -11.66 -9.27 -10.42
C LEU A 79 -10.94 -10.57 -10.81
N TRP A 80 -11.58 -11.45 -11.62
CA TRP A 80 -10.99 -12.69 -12.11
C TRP A 80 -10.12 -12.46 -13.34
N SER A 81 -9.13 -11.60 -13.19
CA SER A 81 -8.18 -11.30 -14.26
C SER A 81 -6.85 -10.86 -13.69
N ARG A 82 -5.77 -11.35 -14.30
CA ARG A 82 -4.42 -10.89 -13.96
C ARG A 82 -4.24 -9.44 -14.42
N ARG A 83 -3.87 -8.58 -13.49
CA ARG A 83 -3.69 -7.15 -13.71
C ARG A 83 -2.30 -6.72 -13.27
N ALA A 84 -1.27 -7.32 -13.87
CA ALA A 84 0.14 -7.12 -13.59
C ALA A 84 0.54 -7.42 -12.11
N PRO A 85 0.11 -8.55 -11.52
CA PRO A 85 0.41 -8.83 -10.11
C PRO A 85 1.91 -8.96 -9.88
N GLY A 86 2.38 -8.34 -8.80
CA GLY A 86 3.78 -8.43 -8.38
C GLY A 86 4.18 -9.85 -7.97
N ASN A 87 5.35 -10.31 -8.46
CA ASN A 87 5.85 -11.65 -8.18
C ASN A 87 6.00 -11.94 -6.69
N THR A 88 6.45 -10.97 -5.90
CA THR A 88 6.58 -11.11 -4.44
C THR A 88 5.24 -11.43 -3.77
N CYS A 89 4.17 -10.73 -4.17
CA CYS A 89 2.84 -10.97 -3.62
C CYS A 89 2.34 -12.37 -3.99
N LEU A 90 2.51 -12.79 -5.25
CA LEU A 90 2.11 -14.11 -5.70
C LEU A 90 2.88 -15.21 -4.98
N SER A 91 4.22 -15.17 -5.01
CA SER A 91 5.06 -16.23 -4.41
C SER A 91 4.84 -16.34 -2.91
N ALA A 92 4.81 -15.23 -2.17
CA ALA A 92 4.59 -15.26 -0.74
C ALA A 92 3.25 -15.89 -0.35
N LEU A 93 2.17 -15.54 -1.06
CA LEU A 93 0.85 -16.15 -0.80
C LEU A 93 0.79 -17.62 -1.21
N MET A 94 1.45 -18.03 -2.30
CA MET A 94 1.57 -19.43 -2.70
C MET A 94 2.38 -20.29 -1.72
N GLU A 95 3.41 -19.70 -1.11
CA GLU A 95 4.31 -20.40 -0.19
C GLU A 95 3.77 -20.45 1.25
N SER A 96 2.76 -19.64 1.57
CA SER A 96 2.15 -19.56 2.90
C SER A 96 1.61 -20.93 3.36
N ARG A 97 1.82 -21.26 4.65
CA ARG A 97 1.37 -22.52 5.27
C ARG A 97 0.42 -22.34 6.43
N VAL A 98 0.43 -21.16 7.07
CA VAL A 98 -0.40 -20.82 8.22
C VAL A 98 -0.97 -19.42 8.02
N PHE A 99 -2.26 -19.27 8.28
CA PHE A 99 -2.91 -17.96 8.17
C PHE A 99 -2.39 -16.96 9.21
N GLY A 100 -1.99 -15.79 8.75
CA GLY A 100 -1.51 -14.69 9.59
C GLY A 100 -0.02 -14.74 9.90
N GLU A 101 0.71 -15.75 9.48
CA GLU A 101 2.16 -15.78 9.60
C GLU A 101 2.83 -14.85 8.57
N PRO A 102 3.93 -14.17 8.98
CA PRO A 102 4.74 -13.37 8.09
C PRO A 102 5.36 -14.19 6.96
N ALA A 103 5.52 -13.56 5.79
CA ALA A 103 6.27 -14.16 4.69
C ALA A 103 7.76 -14.31 5.04
N VAL A 104 8.34 -15.43 4.61
CA VAL A 104 9.78 -15.74 4.79
C VAL A 104 10.51 -15.33 3.50
N ASN A 105 10.75 -14.05 3.35
CA ASN A 105 11.56 -13.48 2.26
C ASN A 105 12.19 -12.16 2.71
N ASP A 106 13.08 -11.61 1.90
CA ASP A 106 13.76 -10.34 2.16
C ASP A 106 13.31 -9.24 1.17
N SER A 107 12.02 -9.26 0.79
CA SER A 107 11.49 -8.32 -0.19
C SER A 107 11.21 -6.95 0.43
N LYS A 108 11.78 -5.91 -0.20
CA LYS A 108 11.50 -4.50 0.04
C LYS A 108 10.38 -3.94 -0.86
N GLY A 109 9.78 -4.76 -1.73
CA GLY A 109 8.86 -4.31 -2.77
C GLY A 109 7.70 -3.45 -2.27
N CYS A 110 7.17 -2.61 -3.16
CA CYS A 110 6.06 -1.68 -2.85
C CYS A 110 4.70 -2.35 -2.69
N GLY A 111 4.57 -3.65 -2.98
CA GLY A 111 3.31 -4.39 -2.92
C GLY A 111 2.63 -4.42 -1.53
N GLY A 112 3.38 -4.12 -0.45
CA GLY A 112 2.81 -3.87 0.87
C GLY A 112 2.13 -2.52 0.96
N VAL A 113 2.83 -1.44 0.56
CA VAL A 113 2.34 -0.06 0.65
C VAL A 113 1.10 0.18 -0.21
N MET A 114 1.07 -0.36 -1.44
CA MET A 114 0.00 -0.12 -2.41
C MET A 114 -1.40 -0.51 -1.92
N ARG A 115 -1.51 -1.47 -0.99
CA ARG A 115 -2.80 -2.07 -0.59
C ARG A 115 -3.27 -1.73 0.82
N VAL A 116 -2.45 -1.08 1.66
CA VAL A 116 -2.75 -0.91 3.09
C VAL A 116 -3.54 0.34 3.46
N ALA A 117 -3.92 1.16 2.48
CA ALA A 117 -4.71 2.36 2.75
C ALA A 117 -5.97 2.09 3.63
N PRO A 118 -6.72 0.98 3.47
CA PRO A 118 -7.86 0.67 4.34
C PRO A 118 -7.48 0.47 5.81
N CYS A 119 -6.23 0.10 6.13
CA CYS A 119 -5.75 -0.06 7.50
C CYS A 119 -5.79 1.26 8.29
N ALA A 120 -5.78 2.40 7.59
CA ALA A 120 -5.89 3.72 8.21
C ALA A 120 -7.17 3.91 9.04
N PHE A 121 -8.22 3.17 8.75
CA PHE A 121 -9.51 3.24 9.45
C PHE A 121 -9.64 2.23 10.59
N PHE A 122 -8.61 1.41 10.80
CA PHE A 122 -8.58 0.41 11.85
C PHE A 122 -7.88 0.94 13.13
N PRO A 123 -8.15 0.40 14.33
CA PRO A 123 -7.34 0.70 15.51
C PRO A 123 -5.87 0.35 15.30
N ASN A 124 -4.96 1.18 15.80
CA ASN A 124 -3.51 1.01 15.67
C ASN A 124 -3.05 0.83 14.19
N PRO A 125 -3.32 1.83 13.33
CA PRO A 125 -3.15 1.71 11.88
C PRO A 125 -1.72 1.36 11.46
N PHE A 126 -0.70 1.86 12.17
CA PHE A 126 0.69 1.54 11.88
C PHE A 126 0.98 0.04 12.04
N GLU A 127 0.58 -0.53 13.16
CA GLU A 127 0.80 -1.94 13.49
C GLU A 127 -0.01 -2.83 12.54
N VAL A 128 -1.30 -2.56 12.37
CA VAL A 128 -2.18 -3.36 11.50
C VAL A 128 -1.68 -3.35 10.05
N ALA A 129 -1.27 -2.20 9.53
CA ALA A 129 -0.75 -2.11 8.17
C ALA A 129 0.62 -2.80 8.03
N SER A 130 1.51 -2.65 9.01
CA SER A 130 2.81 -3.34 9.01
C SER A 130 2.63 -4.84 9.02
N GLU A 131 1.79 -5.39 9.88
CA GLU A 131 1.51 -6.83 9.96
C GLU A 131 0.82 -7.34 8.69
N THR A 132 -0.11 -6.57 8.12
CA THR A 132 -0.78 -6.88 6.85
C THR A 132 0.21 -6.92 5.68
N ALA A 133 1.12 -5.93 5.60
CA ALA A 133 2.15 -5.89 4.56
C ALA A 133 3.15 -7.04 4.72
N ARG A 134 3.47 -7.41 5.96
CA ARG A 134 4.39 -8.49 6.30
C ARG A 134 3.91 -9.88 5.88
N LEU A 135 2.63 -10.05 5.59
CA LEU A 135 2.10 -11.28 4.98
C LEU A 135 2.72 -11.61 3.62
N THR A 136 3.35 -10.64 2.96
CA THR A 136 3.99 -10.83 1.65
C THR A 136 5.40 -10.27 1.56
N HIS A 137 5.78 -9.29 2.38
CA HIS A 137 7.06 -8.59 2.32
C HIS A 137 7.79 -8.71 3.66
N GLY A 138 8.81 -9.56 3.74
CA GLY A 138 9.51 -9.90 4.98
C GLY A 138 10.55 -8.85 5.42
N HIS A 139 11.08 -8.02 4.51
CA HIS A 139 12.05 -7.00 4.86
C HIS A 139 11.41 -5.82 5.62
N PRO A 140 12.05 -5.28 6.68
CA PRO A 140 11.52 -4.14 7.45
C PRO A 140 11.07 -2.96 6.59
N THR A 141 11.85 -2.53 5.62
CA THR A 141 11.48 -1.44 4.69
C THR A 141 10.18 -1.75 3.96
N GLY A 142 9.94 -3.01 3.56
CA GLY A 142 8.74 -3.43 2.83
C GLY A 142 7.45 -3.29 3.64
N TYR A 143 7.49 -3.58 4.95
CA TYR A 143 6.29 -3.54 5.79
C TYR A 143 6.18 -2.31 6.70
N LEU A 144 7.29 -1.72 7.16
CA LEU A 144 7.23 -0.52 8.01
C LEU A 144 6.86 0.75 7.22
N ALA A 145 7.26 0.86 5.96
CA ALA A 145 6.78 1.94 5.08
C ALA A 145 5.26 1.89 4.91
N ALA A 146 4.69 0.68 4.82
CA ALA A 146 3.24 0.48 4.78
C ALA A 146 2.56 0.93 6.08
N GLY A 147 3.16 0.60 7.23
CA GLY A 147 2.69 1.09 8.53
C GLY A 147 2.68 2.61 8.62
N LEU A 148 3.80 3.25 8.22
CA LEU A 148 3.90 4.70 8.21
C LEU A 148 2.86 5.35 7.31
N PHE A 149 2.63 4.79 6.12
CA PHE A 149 1.59 5.28 5.20
C PHE A 149 0.19 5.24 5.82
N ALA A 150 -0.18 4.13 6.44
CA ALA A 150 -1.49 3.99 7.08
C ALA A 150 -1.67 4.96 8.28
N ASP A 151 -0.62 5.19 9.09
CA ASP A 151 -0.68 6.15 10.19
C ASP A 151 -0.82 7.59 9.67
N ILE A 152 -0.10 7.96 8.60
CA ILE A 152 -0.26 9.26 7.94
C ILE A 152 -1.70 9.45 7.47
N LEU A 153 -2.30 8.47 6.78
CA LEU A 153 -3.69 8.55 6.32
C LEU A 153 -4.69 8.65 7.48
N ASN A 154 -4.47 7.88 8.56
CA ASN A 154 -5.33 7.96 9.76
C ASN A 154 -5.30 9.36 10.40
N ARG A 155 -4.11 9.95 10.52
CA ARG A 155 -3.94 11.30 11.06
C ARG A 155 -4.59 12.35 10.17
N LEU A 156 -4.41 12.27 8.86
CA LEU A 156 -5.09 13.16 7.90
C LEU A 156 -6.61 13.08 8.02
N TRP A 157 -7.15 11.89 8.21
CA TRP A 157 -8.59 11.68 8.39
C TRP A 157 -9.11 12.27 9.72
N ARG A 158 -8.34 12.11 10.80
CA ARG A 158 -8.77 12.50 12.15
C ARG A 158 -8.42 13.94 12.56
N GLN A 159 -7.41 14.51 11.92
CA GLN A 159 -6.84 15.80 12.28
C GLN A 159 -6.92 16.74 11.08
N SER A 160 -7.42 17.94 11.28
CA SER A 160 -7.43 18.98 10.23
C SER A 160 -6.07 19.68 10.15
N LEU A 161 -4.99 18.91 9.95
CA LEU A 161 -3.62 19.43 9.85
C LEU A 161 -3.12 19.32 8.40
N PRO A 162 -2.21 20.21 7.98
CA PRO A 162 -1.51 20.09 6.70
C PRO A 162 -0.74 18.77 6.59
N LEU A 163 -0.64 18.22 5.39
CA LEU A 163 0.05 16.94 5.15
C LEU A 163 1.49 16.96 5.68
N ALA A 164 2.22 18.07 5.48
CA ALA A 164 3.61 18.17 5.95
C ALA A 164 3.74 17.99 7.47
N GLU A 165 2.83 18.60 8.24
CA GLU A 165 2.80 18.46 9.70
C GLU A 165 2.45 17.03 10.13
N VAL A 166 1.46 16.43 9.47
CA VAL A 166 1.06 15.03 9.73
C VAL A 166 2.22 14.08 9.48
N VAL A 167 2.97 14.25 8.39
CA VAL A 167 4.14 13.41 8.07
C VAL A 167 5.23 13.57 9.15
N VAL A 168 5.49 14.78 9.62
CA VAL A 168 6.46 15.04 10.71
C VAL A 168 6.02 14.32 11.98
N ILE A 169 4.75 14.45 12.38
CA ILE A 169 4.21 13.80 13.59
C ILE A 169 4.31 12.26 13.48
N ALA A 170 3.96 11.69 12.33
CA ALA A 170 4.07 10.25 12.09
C ALA A 170 5.53 9.76 12.15
N LEU A 171 6.47 10.51 11.58
CA LEU A 171 7.91 10.20 11.69
C LEU A 171 8.43 10.30 13.12
N GLN A 172 7.97 11.28 13.91
CA GLN A 172 8.34 11.36 15.31
C GLN A 172 7.83 10.16 16.13
N ALA A 173 6.63 9.69 15.81
CA ALA A 173 6.02 8.53 16.48
C ALA A 173 6.72 7.20 16.12
N HIS A 174 7.13 7.01 14.88
CA HIS A 174 7.54 5.70 14.37
C HIS A 174 8.96 5.65 13.80
N GLY A 175 9.56 6.78 13.43
CA GLY A 175 10.86 6.84 12.75
C GLY A 175 12.05 6.33 13.56
N GLY A 176 11.91 6.20 14.88
CA GLY A 176 12.90 5.59 15.77
C GLY A 176 12.80 4.07 15.88
N LYS A 177 11.79 3.44 15.32
CA LYS A 177 11.62 1.97 15.37
C LYS A 177 12.76 1.27 14.60
N PRO A 178 13.27 0.12 15.10
CA PRO A 178 14.26 -0.67 14.36
C PRO A 178 13.75 -1.02 12.96
N GLY A 179 14.61 -0.82 11.93
CA GLY A 179 14.27 -1.09 10.54
C GLY A 179 13.63 0.09 9.78
N MET A 180 13.33 1.22 10.45
CA MET A 180 12.75 2.41 9.82
C MET A 180 13.80 3.33 9.14
N GLN A 181 15.08 3.04 9.24
CA GLN A 181 16.16 3.96 8.85
C GLN A 181 16.08 4.38 7.38
N GLU A 182 15.83 3.44 6.46
CA GLU A 182 15.73 3.71 5.02
C GLU A 182 14.50 4.58 4.74
N THR A 183 13.32 4.16 5.20
CA THR A 183 12.07 4.89 5.03
C THR A 183 12.15 6.30 5.61
N ARG A 184 12.66 6.42 6.84
CA ARG A 184 12.84 7.71 7.50
C ARG A 184 13.71 8.65 6.67
N ARG A 185 14.87 8.17 6.19
CA ARG A 185 15.81 8.98 5.40
C ARG A 185 15.15 9.57 4.14
N LEU A 186 14.40 8.75 3.39
CA LEU A 186 13.74 9.21 2.17
C LEU A 186 12.59 10.18 2.46
N VAL A 187 11.78 9.91 3.48
CA VAL A 187 10.67 10.81 3.85
C VAL A 187 11.20 12.15 4.39
N GLU A 188 12.24 12.15 5.22
CA GLU A 188 12.90 13.39 5.66
C GLU A 188 13.52 14.17 4.50
N TYR A 189 14.06 13.46 3.49
CA TYR A 189 14.58 14.11 2.29
C TYR A 189 13.47 14.81 1.51
N VAL A 190 12.34 14.16 1.32
CA VAL A 190 11.17 14.75 0.64
C VAL A 190 10.62 15.96 1.40
N LEU A 191 10.54 15.90 2.73
CA LEU A 191 10.13 17.04 3.55
C LEU A 191 11.07 18.24 3.36
N ARG A 192 12.39 18.02 3.29
CA ARG A 192 13.36 19.09 3.01
C ARG A 192 13.16 19.69 1.62
N LEU A 193 12.93 18.86 0.59
CA LEU A 193 12.64 19.35 -0.77
C LEU A 193 11.38 20.21 -0.78
N HIS A 194 10.33 19.78 -0.08
CA HIS A 194 9.09 20.55 0.04
C HIS A 194 9.33 21.89 0.75
N GLN A 195 10.04 21.91 1.87
CA GLN A 195 10.39 23.15 2.60
C GLN A 195 11.21 24.12 1.78
N GLN A 196 12.06 23.63 0.87
CA GLN A 196 12.84 24.42 -0.06
C GLN A 196 12.04 24.90 -1.28
N GLY A 197 10.74 24.58 -1.38
CA GLY A 197 9.89 24.90 -2.53
C GLY A 197 10.25 24.13 -3.80
N VAL A 198 11.02 23.05 -3.69
CA VAL A 198 11.41 22.21 -4.82
C VAL A 198 10.24 21.35 -5.27
N ARG A 199 9.83 21.52 -6.53
CA ARG A 199 8.73 20.75 -7.10
C ARG A 199 9.18 19.43 -7.72
N PRO A 200 8.36 18.34 -7.60
CA PRO A 200 8.65 17.09 -8.27
C PRO A 200 8.63 17.24 -9.80
N ASN A 201 9.60 16.64 -10.45
CA ASN A 201 9.66 16.47 -11.89
C ASN A 201 10.26 15.09 -12.20
N PRO A 202 10.15 14.56 -13.43
CA PRO A 202 10.61 13.21 -13.76
C PRO A 202 12.07 12.93 -13.43
N GLU A 203 12.96 13.91 -13.64
CA GLU A 203 14.41 13.76 -13.38
C GLU A 203 14.67 13.63 -11.89
N ARG A 204 14.11 14.53 -11.08
CA ARG A 204 14.29 14.54 -9.62
C ARG A 204 13.55 13.39 -8.92
N ILE A 205 12.44 12.91 -9.48
CA ILE A 205 11.76 11.71 -8.99
C ILE A 205 12.68 10.50 -9.16
N ALA A 206 13.42 10.41 -10.27
CA ALA A 206 14.39 9.35 -10.49
C ALA A 206 15.51 9.32 -9.43
N ASP A 207 15.84 10.46 -8.80
CA ASP A 207 16.82 10.54 -7.71
C ASP A 207 16.32 9.84 -6.41
N LEU A 208 15.00 9.67 -6.26
CA LEU A 208 14.40 8.91 -5.14
C LEU A 208 14.39 7.41 -5.38
N GLY A 209 14.64 6.98 -6.61
CA GLY A 209 14.58 5.59 -7.05
C GLY A 209 13.49 5.32 -8.08
N GLY A 210 13.29 4.06 -8.42
CA GLY A 210 12.32 3.62 -9.42
C GLY A 210 10.87 3.48 -8.93
N GLY A 211 10.65 3.63 -7.63
CA GLY A 211 9.34 3.39 -7.01
C GLY A 211 8.97 1.91 -6.84
N TRP A 212 9.91 1.00 -7.09
CA TRP A 212 9.72 -0.45 -6.93
C TRP A 212 9.83 -0.90 -5.48
N VAL A 213 10.58 -0.16 -4.69
CA VAL A 213 10.81 -0.39 -3.26
C VAL A 213 9.82 0.44 -2.44
N ALA A 214 9.38 -0.09 -1.31
CA ALA A 214 8.27 0.47 -0.52
C ALA A 214 8.52 1.90 -0.04
N ASP A 215 9.73 2.20 0.43
CA ASP A 215 10.13 3.54 0.88
C ASP A 215 10.27 4.54 -0.27
N GLU A 216 10.76 4.10 -1.44
CA GLU A 216 10.81 4.92 -2.65
C GLU A 216 9.38 5.29 -3.11
N ALA A 217 8.49 4.29 -3.22
CA ALA A 217 7.10 4.50 -3.63
C ALA A 217 6.37 5.45 -2.67
N LEU A 218 6.54 5.25 -1.36
CA LEU A 218 5.97 6.14 -0.34
C LEU A 218 6.53 7.56 -0.45
N ALA A 219 7.85 7.72 -0.56
CA ALA A 219 8.49 9.03 -0.64
C ALA A 219 8.05 9.80 -1.90
N ILE A 220 8.02 9.14 -3.06
CA ILE A 220 7.54 9.73 -4.32
C ILE A 220 6.08 10.18 -4.18
N GLY A 221 5.21 9.30 -3.66
CA GLY A 221 3.80 9.61 -3.45
C GLY A 221 3.60 10.79 -2.49
N LEU A 222 4.33 10.83 -1.38
CA LEU A 222 4.28 11.94 -0.42
C LEU A 222 4.77 13.25 -1.05
N TRP A 223 5.86 13.24 -1.81
CA TRP A 223 6.36 14.45 -2.46
C TRP A 223 5.37 15.01 -3.46
N CYS A 224 4.77 14.15 -4.29
CA CYS A 224 3.72 14.56 -5.21
C CYS A 224 2.51 15.12 -4.46
N ALA A 225 2.09 14.51 -3.36
CA ALA A 225 0.96 14.97 -2.55
C ALA A 225 1.26 16.32 -1.86
N LEU A 226 2.45 16.48 -1.27
CA LEU A 226 2.90 17.75 -0.67
C LEU A 226 2.97 18.89 -1.68
N ALA A 227 3.31 18.60 -2.94
CA ALA A 227 3.33 19.58 -4.01
C ALA A 227 1.92 19.91 -4.55
N ALA A 228 0.92 19.09 -4.23
CA ALA A 228 -0.44 19.16 -4.76
C ALA A 228 -1.44 19.89 -3.84
N GLU A 229 -0.99 20.78 -2.96
CA GLU A 229 -1.83 21.51 -1.99
C GLU A 229 -2.88 22.46 -2.63
N SER A 230 -2.84 22.65 -3.94
CA SER A 230 -3.86 23.40 -4.69
C SER A 230 -4.46 22.57 -5.82
N LEU A 231 -5.68 22.94 -6.28
CA LEU A 231 -6.34 22.30 -7.43
C LEU A 231 -5.51 22.34 -8.73
N GLU A 232 -4.62 23.31 -8.90
CA GLU A 232 -3.64 23.35 -10.01
C GLU A 232 -2.55 22.30 -9.85
N ALA A 233 -2.12 22.03 -8.63
CA ALA A 233 -1.13 21.01 -8.33
C ALA A 233 -1.71 19.59 -8.41
N HIS A 234 -3.01 19.38 -8.30
CA HIS A 234 -3.67 18.10 -8.58
C HIS A 234 -3.43 17.63 -10.03
N ARG A 235 -3.31 18.56 -10.98
CA ARG A 235 -2.88 18.26 -12.37
C ARG A 235 -1.43 17.82 -12.44
N LEU A 236 -0.55 18.34 -11.59
CA LEU A 236 0.85 17.93 -11.47
C LEU A 236 0.98 16.56 -10.80
N PHE A 237 0.15 16.26 -9.80
CA PHE A 237 0.06 14.94 -9.18
C PHE A 237 -0.27 13.87 -10.22
N LEU A 238 -1.28 14.09 -11.05
CA LEU A 238 -1.63 13.17 -12.14
C LEU A 238 -0.53 13.04 -13.19
N SER A 239 0.28 14.08 -13.42
CA SER A 239 1.34 14.04 -14.44
C SER A 239 2.67 13.46 -13.94
N ALA A 240 3.00 13.62 -12.67
CA ALA A 240 4.26 13.18 -12.08
C ALA A 240 4.14 11.85 -11.31
N GLY A 241 3.10 11.71 -10.49
CA GLY A 241 2.88 10.49 -9.68
C GLY A 241 2.53 9.24 -10.50
N TRP A 242 1.79 9.42 -11.60
CA TRP A 242 1.39 8.30 -12.46
C TRP A 242 2.54 7.61 -13.19
N ARG A 243 3.67 8.30 -13.43
CA ARG A 243 4.82 7.63 -14.06
C ARG A 243 5.50 6.63 -13.15
N SER A 244 5.50 6.84 -11.84
CA SER A 244 6.09 5.90 -10.88
C SER A 244 5.16 4.72 -10.57
N TRP A 245 3.83 4.89 -10.70
CA TRP A 245 2.86 3.82 -10.51
C TRP A 245 2.56 3.04 -11.81
N SER A 246 2.74 3.66 -12.99
CA SER A 246 2.56 3.01 -14.29
C SER A 246 3.82 2.30 -14.81
N CYS A 247 4.96 2.42 -14.15
CA CYS A 247 6.14 1.59 -14.41
C CYS A 247 6.01 0.16 -13.85
N VAL A 248 4.88 -0.18 -13.24
CA VAL A 248 4.55 -1.53 -12.76
C VAL A 248 3.80 -2.35 -13.83
N MET A 249 3.70 -1.80 -15.06
CA MET A 249 3.15 -2.52 -16.22
C MET A 249 4.23 -3.02 -17.15
#